data_cf27d612b43386750368be12fc64ce4a
#
_entry.id   cf27d612b43386750368be12fc64ce4a
#
_cell.length_a   1.000
_cell.length_b   1.000
_cell.length_c   1.000
_cell.angle_alpha   90.00
_cell.angle_beta   90.00
_cell.angle_gamma   90.00
#
_symmetry.space_group_name_H-M   'P 1'
#
loop_
_entity.id
_entity.type
_entity.pdbx_description
1 polymer ?
#
loop_
_entity_poly.entity_id
_entity_poly.type
_entity_poly.pdbx_seq_one_letter_code
_entity_poly.pdbx_strand_id
1 'polypeptide(L)'
;DRQNSVLVSEALNLNRTIRTMDVGGSQRAGTSSLISLLESNTESNSLLVASEHRRTKAGSRSEMLWGDAAASVLIGSENVVAECLGIETYASDFVDHYRGEDSDFDYDWEERWIRDEGYMKAIPMAVDKLLDATDVSIGDIKHFILPSDQPRTPGVLAKRLGIDSEMVVDL
;
A
#
# COMPACT_ATOMS: atom_id res chain seq x y z
N ASP A 1 5.02 21.55 -15.31
CA ASP A 1 4.39 20.62 -14.38
C ASP A 1 3.86 21.38 -13.17
N ARG A 2 2.78 20.91 -12.57
CA ARG A 2 2.19 21.47 -11.35
C ARG A 2 2.28 20.42 -10.24
N GLN A 3 2.50 20.89 -9.03
CA GLN A 3 2.47 20.04 -7.85
C GLN A 3 1.03 19.66 -7.51
N ASN A 4 0.71 18.37 -7.46
CA ASN A 4 -0.65 17.88 -7.21
C ASN A 4 -1.10 18.17 -5.77
N SER A 5 -0.20 18.07 -4.80
CA SER A 5 -0.47 18.40 -3.41
C SER A 5 -0.88 19.88 -3.21
N VAL A 6 -0.36 20.79 -4.04
CA VAL A 6 -0.81 22.20 -4.03
C VAL A 6 -2.22 22.33 -4.59
N LEU A 7 -2.56 21.58 -5.65
CA LEU A 7 -3.93 21.56 -6.19
C LEU A 7 -4.94 21.08 -5.16
N VAL A 8 -4.60 20.01 -4.44
CA VAL A 8 -5.42 19.48 -3.35
C VAL A 8 -5.58 20.52 -2.23
N SER A 9 -4.48 21.18 -1.84
CA SER A 9 -4.53 22.20 -0.78
C SER A 9 -5.41 23.39 -1.15
N GLU A 10 -5.34 23.87 -2.38
CA GLU A 10 -6.21 24.95 -2.88
C GLU A 10 -7.67 24.49 -2.96
N ALA A 11 -7.94 23.29 -3.44
CA ALA A 11 -9.30 22.74 -3.52
C ALA A 11 -9.96 22.60 -2.15
N LEU A 12 -9.18 22.28 -1.11
CA LEU A 12 -9.62 22.18 0.28
C LEU A 12 -9.56 23.50 1.05
N ASN A 13 -9.11 24.58 0.41
CA ASN A 13 -8.91 25.90 1.02
C ASN A 13 -8.06 25.81 2.30
N LEU A 14 -6.96 25.03 2.26
CA LEU A 14 -6.04 24.89 3.39
C LEU A 14 -5.17 26.14 3.55
N ASN A 15 -4.56 26.27 4.73
CA ASN A 15 -3.66 27.38 5.02
C ASN A 15 -2.45 27.36 4.06
N ARG A 16 -2.10 28.52 3.51
CA ARG A 16 -0.98 28.67 2.55
C ARG A 16 0.41 28.47 3.16
N THR A 17 0.51 28.38 4.49
CA THR A 17 1.79 28.12 5.18
C THR A 17 2.09 26.64 5.36
N ILE A 18 1.20 25.72 4.89
CA ILE A 18 1.45 24.28 4.96
C ILE A 18 2.58 23.86 4.03
N ARG A 19 3.27 22.80 4.38
CA ARG A 19 4.20 22.15 3.47
C ARG A 19 3.45 21.19 2.55
N THR A 20 3.84 21.18 1.29
CA THR A 20 3.28 20.29 0.26
C THR A 20 4.39 19.50 -0.41
N MET A 21 4.12 18.24 -0.75
CA MET A 21 5.08 17.36 -1.42
C MET A 21 4.33 16.35 -2.27
N ASP A 22 4.80 16.13 -3.49
CA ASP A 22 4.36 15.01 -4.33
C ASP A 22 5.39 13.88 -4.23
N VAL A 23 4.89 12.65 -4.09
CA VAL A 23 5.72 11.44 -4.08
C VAL A 23 5.25 10.53 -5.21
N GLY A 24 6.17 10.08 -6.03
CA GLY A 24 5.89 9.27 -7.21
C GLY A 24 7.07 8.36 -7.58
N GLY A 25 7.05 7.83 -8.79
CA GLY A 25 8.13 7.00 -9.34
C GLY A 25 8.11 5.54 -8.87
N SER A 26 7.13 5.15 -8.07
CA SER A 26 6.96 3.76 -7.62
C SER A 26 5.49 3.49 -7.32
N GLN A 27 5.03 2.28 -7.56
CA GLN A 27 3.69 1.82 -7.16
C GLN A 27 3.50 1.82 -5.64
N ARG A 28 4.58 1.81 -4.88
CA ARG A 28 4.59 1.94 -3.41
C ARG A 28 4.58 3.39 -2.93
N ALA A 29 4.46 4.39 -3.81
CA ALA A 29 4.55 5.80 -3.42
C ALA A 29 3.58 6.16 -2.29
N GLY A 30 2.31 5.76 -2.39
CA GLY A 30 1.30 5.97 -1.35
C GLY A 30 1.65 5.29 -0.02
N THR A 31 2.01 4.01 -0.04
CA THR A 31 2.39 3.26 1.17
C THR A 31 3.70 3.80 1.77
N SER A 32 4.69 4.11 0.95
CA SER A 32 5.96 4.68 1.44
C SER A 32 5.74 6.07 2.08
N SER A 33 4.86 6.88 1.51
CA SER A 33 4.48 8.17 2.09
C SER A 33 3.73 8.00 3.42
N LEU A 34 2.83 7.01 3.51
CA LEU A 34 2.13 6.69 4.75
C LEU A 34 3.11 6.32 5.86
N ILE A 35 4.04 5.40 5.57
CA ILE A 35 5.10 4.99 6.50
C ILE A 35 5.91 6.20 6.96
N SER A 36 6.40 7.02 6.02
CA SER A 36 7.20 8.20 6.36
C SER A 36 6.47 9.20 7.24
N LEU A 37 5.15 9.37 7.04
CA LEU A 37 4.34 10.26 7.86
C LEU A 37 4.07 9.68 9.25
N LEU A 38 3.82 8.36 9.36
CA LEU A 38 3.61 7.68 10.63
C LEU A 38 4.89 7.66 11.50
N GLU A 39 6.05 7.55 10.87
CA GLU A 39 7.36 7.61 11.54
C GLU A 39 7.81 9.04 11.85
N SER A 40 7.16 10.04 11.25
CA SER A 40 7.52 11.44 11.52
C SER A 40 7.06 11.87 12.92
N ASN A 41 7.99 12.34 13.75
CA ASN A 41 7.70 12.87 15.07
C ASN A 41 7.20 14.33 15.02
N THR A 42 6.28 14.65 14.12
CA THR A 42 5.72 16.00 14.02
C THR A 42 4.45 16.12 14.86
N GLU A 43 4.33 17.17 15.66
CA GLU A 43 3.11 17.48 16.41
C GLU A 43 1.97 17.99 15.50
N SER A 44 2.25 18.25 14.23
CA SER A 44 1.28 18.79 13.28
C SER A 44 0.58 17.70 12.50
N ASN A 45 -0.70 17.92 12.21
CA ASN A 45 -1.46 17.01 11.36
C ASN A 45 -0.92 16.97 9.93
N SER A 46 -0.93 15.80 9.33
CA SER A 46 -0.53 15.57 7.95
C SER A 46 -1.66 14.91 7.16
N LEU A 47 -1.96 15.43 5.99
CA LEU A 47 -2.93 14.84 5.07
C LEU A 47 -2.20 14.11 3.96
N LEU A 48 -2.32 12.79 3.91
CA LEU A 48 -1.92 11.98 2.78
C LEU A 48 -3.10 11.83 1.81
N VAL A 49 -2.86 12.06 0.53
CA VAL A 49 -3.80 11.75 -0.55
C VAL A 49 -3.09 10.87 -1.56
N ALA A 50 -3.64 9.70 -1.82
CA ALA A 50 -3.14 8.77 -2.82
C ALA A 50 -4.21 8.57 -3.90
N SER A 51 -3.82 8.56 -5.16
CA SER A 51 -4.72 8.27 -6.27
C SER A 51 -4.00 7.53 -7.38
N GLU A 52 -4.73 6.69 -8.07
CA GLU A 52 -4.21 5.96 -9.22
C GLU A 52 -5.24 5.99 -10.36
N HIS A 53 -4.74 6.28 -11.56
CA HIS A 53 -5.47 6.16 -12.82
C HIS A 53 -4.53 5.51 -13.83
N ARG A 54 -4.58 4.20 -13.96
CA ARG A 54 -3.62 3.44 -14.76
C ARG A 54 -4.24 2.95 -16.05
N ARG A 55 -3.54 3.21 -17.15
CA ARG A 55 -3.95 2.69 -18.45
C ARG A 55 -3.66 1.19 -18.55
N THR A 56 -4.62 0.46 -19.08
CA THR A 56 -4.52 -0.98 -19.32
C THR A 56 -4.66 -1.27 -20.81
N LYS A 57 -4.05 -2.36 -21.26
CA LYS A 57 -4.17 -2.82 -22.63
C LYS A 57 -5.58 -3.41 -22.85
N ALA A 58 -6.26 -3.01 -23.91
CA ALA A 58 -7.58 -3.51 -24.25
C ALA A 58 -7.59 -5.04 -24.38
N GLY A 59 -8.55 -5.70 -23.76
CA GLY A 59 -8.69 -7.15 -23.67
C GLY A 59 -7.69 -7.85 -22.75
N SER A 60 -6.92 -7.08 -21.96
CA SER A 60 -6.03 -7.65 -20.95
C SER A 60 -6.77 -8.01 -19.66
N ARG A 61 -6.16 -8.87 -18.84
CA ARG A 61 -6.66 -9.17 -17.49
C ARG A 61 -6.71 -7.90 -16.63
N SER A 62 -5.70 -7.05 -16.74
CA SER A 62 -5.61 -5.81 -15.98
C SER A 62 -6.78 -4.86 -16.28
N GLU A 63 -7.28 -4.82 -17.52
CA GLU A 63 -8.48 -4.04 -17.88
C GLU A 63 -9.74 -4.50 -17.13
N MET A 64 -9.81 -5.78 -16.81
CA MET A 64 -10.96 -6.36 -16.11
C MET A 64 -10.88 -6.24 -14.58
N LEU A 65 -9.69 -6.00 -14.04
CA LEU A 65 -9.43 -6.01 -12.59
C LEU A 65 -9.12 -4.63 -12.03
N TRP A 66 -8.41 -3.80 -12.79
CA TRP A 66 -7.97 -2.51 -12.29
C TRP A 66 -9.04 -1.44 -12.50
N GLY A 67 -9.14 -0.55 -11.54
CA GLY A 67 -10.02 0.60 -11.57
C GLY A 67 -9.29 1.87 -11.12
N ASP A 68 -9.94 3.00 -11.36
CA ASP A 68 -9.49 4.27 -10.81
C ASP A 68 -9.88 4.35 -9.34
N ALA A 69 -8.97 4.79 -8.52
CA ALA A 69 -9.24 4.96 -7.10
C ALA A 69 -8.50 6.16 -6.51
N ALA A 70 -9.06 6.69 -5.45
CA ALA A 70 -8.39 7.67 -4.60
C ALA A 70 -8.75 7.42 -3.13
N ALA A 71 -7.78 7.62 -2.25
CA ALA A 71 -7.96 7.53 -0.82
C ALA A 71 -7.19 8.65 -0.11
N SER A 72 -7.66 9.03 1.07
CA SER A 72 -6.96 9.99 1.91
C SER A 72 -6.93 9.54 3.36
N VAL A 73 -5.83 9.87 4.04
CA VAL A 73 -5.64 9.60 5.46
C VAL A 73 -5.16 10.87 6.15
N LEU A 74 -5.88 11.28 7.19
CA LEU A 74 -5.43 12.35 8.07
C LEU A 74 -4.67 11.72 9.24
N ILE A 75 -3.42 12.09 9.41
CA ILE A 75 -2.51 11.56 10.42
C ILE A 75 -2.28 12.66 11.46
N GLY A 76 -2.43 12.30 12.72
CA GLY A 76 -2.27 13.23 13.85
C GLY A 76 -2.33 12.47 15.17
N SER A 77 -2.25 13.18 16.29
CA SER A 77 -2.22 12.60 17.64
C SER A 77 -3.54 12.79 18.42
N GLU A 78 -4.50 13.56 17.91
CA GLU A 78 -5.74 13.86 18.61
C GLU A 78 -6.95 13.19 17.96
N ASN A 79 -7.81 12.58 18.77
CA ASN A 79 -9.06 11.93 18.31
C ASN A 79 -8.84 10.90 17.19
N VAL A 80 -7.80 10.10 17.30
CA VAL A 80 -7.44 9.09 16.31
C VAL A 80 -8.44 7.94 16.31
N VAL A 81 -8.78 7.43 15.12
CA VAL A 81 -9.67 6.26 14.95
C VAL A 81 -8.90 4.95 15.00
N ALA A 82 -7.60 4.99 14.75
CA ALA A 82 -6.69 3.85 14.81
C ALA A 82 -5.28 4.34 15.17
N GLU A 83 -4.52 3.51 15.84
CA GLU A 83 -3.13 3.76 16.22
C GLU A 83 -2.21 2.81 15.47
N CYS A 84 -1.06 3.31 15.00
CA CYS A 84 -0.02 2.47 14.40
C CYS A 84 0.83 1.84 15.49
N LEU A 85 0.73 0.55 15.67
CA LEU A 85 1.47 -0.19 16.69
C LEU A 85 2.89 -0.57 16.25
N GLY A 86 3.13 -0.67 14.94
CA GLY A 86 4.45 -1.01 14.41
C GLY A 86 4.47 -0.98 12.89
N ILE A 87 5.66 -0.86 12.34
CA ILE A 87 5.93 -0.86 10.90
C ILE A 87 7.18 -1.68 10.65
N GLU A 88 7.07 -2.66 9.77
CA GLU A 88 8.22 -3.42 9.31
C GLU A 88 8.25 -3.51 7.80
N THR A 89 9.45 -3.55 7.25
CA THR A 89 9.67 -3.63 5.81
C THR A 89 10.66 -4.73 5.47
N TYR A 90 10.44 -5.35 4.32
CA TYR A 90 11.35 -6.29 3.70
C TYR A 90 11.70 -5.79 2.31
N ALA A 91 12.94 -5.37 2.11
CA ALA A 91 13.43 -4.90 0.81
C ALA A 91 13.90 -6.09 -0.03
N SER A 92 13.36 -6.22 -1.24
CA SER A 92 13.74 -7.23 -2.21
C SER A 92 13.70 -6.64 -3.61
N ASP A 93 14.70 -6.94 -4.42
CA ASP A 93 14.66 -6.65 -5.85
C ASP A 93 13.78 -7.69 -6.54
N PHE A 94 12.47 -7.49 -6.42
CA PHE A 94 11.44 -8.35 -7.00
C PHE A 94 10.44 -7.52 -7.79
N VAL A 95 10.33 -7.82 -9.07
CA VAL A 95 9.45 -7.10 -9.98
C VAL A 95 8.31 -8.03 -10.41
N ASP A 96 7.10 -7.73 -9.98
CA ASP A 96 5.87 -8.45 -10.37
C ASP A 96 5.32 -7.91 -11.69
N HIS A 97 5.32 -6.60 -11.86
CA HIS A 97 4.96 -5.92 -13.08
C HIS A 97 5.75 -4.61 -13.20
N TYR A 98 5.95 -4.17 -14.41
CA TYR A 98 6.65 -2.92 -14.68
C TYR A 98 6.19 -2.28 -15.98
N ARG A 99 6.44 -1.01 -16.10
CA ARG A 99 6.24 -0.26 -17.34
C ARG A 99 7.54 0.43 -17.71
N GLY A 100 8.06 0.10 -18.89
CA GLY A 100 9.20 0.81 -19.45
C GLY A 100 8.83 2.24 -19.87
N GLU A 101 9.81 3.12 -19.99
CA GLU A 101 9.62 4.52 -20.34
C GLU A 101 8.90 4.69 -21.69
N ASP A 102 9.17 3.79 -22.64
CA ASP A 102 8.58 3.80 -23.98
C ASP A 102 7.32 2.92 -24.11
N SER A 103 6.73 2.48 -23.01
CA SER A 103 5.56 1.61 -23.02
C SER A 103 4.33 2.32 -22.45
N ASP A 104 3.20 2.22 -23.16
CA ASP A 104 1.91 2.74 -22.69
C ASP A 104 1.27 1.86 -21.62
N PHE A 105 1.64 0.58 -21.54
CA PHE A 105 1.01 -0.41 -20.68
C PHE A 105 2.05 -1.17 -19.86
N ASP A 106 1.60 -1.67 -18.72
CA ASP A 106 2.41 -2.51 -17.86
C ASP A 106 2.62 -3.90 -18.49
N TYR A 107 3.75 -4.47 -18.18
CA TYR A 107 4.08 -5.86 -18.44
C TYR A 107 4.03 -6.64 -17.13
N ASP A 108 3.26 -7.72 -17.10
CA ASP A 108 3.11 -8.58 -15.94
C ASP A 108 3.94 -9.86 -16.10
N TRP A 109 4.57 -10.29 -15.01
CA TRP A 109 5.20 -11.59 -14.93
C TRP A 109 4.16 -12.72 -14.71
N GLU A 110 4.61 -13.96 -14.73
CA GLU A 110 3.78 -15.14 -14.54
C GLU A 110 3.25 -15.20 -13.10
N GLU A 111 1.93 -15.38 -12.94
CA GLU A 111 1.23 -15.28 -11.64
C GLU A 111 1.78 -16.22 -10.56
N ARG A 112 2.12 -17.48 -10.91
CA ARG A 112 2.64 -18.45 -9.94
C ARG A 112 4.02 -18.03 -9.45
N TRP A 113 4.84 -17.49 -10.35
CA TRP A 113 6.14 -17.00 -9.98
C TRP A 113 6.03 -15.79 -9.05
N ILE A 114 5.13 -14.83 -9.35
CA ILE A 114 4.86 -13.66 -8.49
C ILE A 114 4.42 -14.13 -7.10
N ARG A 115 3.49 -15.08 -7.04
CA ARG A 115 3.00 -15.62 -5.78
C ARG A 115 4.10 -16.35 -5.01
N ASP A 116 4.75 -17.33 -5.64
CA ASP A 116 5.61 -18.29 -4.95
C ASP A 116 6.99 -17.71 -4.64
N GLU A 117 7.56 -16.91 -5.53
CA GLU A 117 8.87 -16.28 -5.36
C GLU A 117 8.76 -14.89 -4.70
N GLY A 118 7.67 -14.16 -4.89
CA GLY A 118 7.41 -12.86 -4.30
C GLY A 118 6.65 -12.95 -2.98
N TYR A 119 5.33 -13.00 -3.06
CA TYR A 119 4.45 -12.87 -1.89
C TYR A 119 4.73 -13.91 -0.80
N MET A 120 4.85 -15.18 -1.18
CA MET A 120 5.04 -16.27 -0.22
C MET A 120 6.42 -16.26 0.46
N LYS A 121 7.38 -15.51 -0.05
CA LYS A 121 8.70 -15.35 0.57
C LYS A 121 8.82 -14.03 1.32
N ALA A 122 8.48 -12.93 0.68
CA ALA A 122 8.71 -11.59 1.22
C ALA A 122 7.78 -11.24 2.39
N ILE A 123 6.48 -11.54 2.26
CA ILE A 123 5.50 -11.11 3.26
C ILE A 123 5.68 -11.83 4.61
N PRO A 124 5.88 -13.15 4.68
CA PRO A 124 6.17 -13.80 5.97
C PRO A 124 7.37 -13.20 6.69
N MET A 125 8.44 -12.85 5.97
CA MET A 125 9.63 -12.23 6.57
C MET A 125 9.33 -10.86 7.21
N ALA A 126 8.46 -10.07 6.59
CA ALA A 126 8.03 -8.78 7.15
C ALA A 126 7.08 -8.97 8.33
N VAL A 127 6.14 -9.93 8.24
CA VAL A 127 5.18 -10.24 9.31
C VAL A 127 5.89 -10.78 10.54
N ASP A 128 6.81 -11.74 10.39
CA ASP A 128 7.59 -12.30 11.51
C ASP A 128 8.34 -11.18 12.25
N LYS A 129 9.01 -10.29 11.51
CA LYS A 129 9.68 -9.12 12.11
C LYS A 129 8.72 -8.20 12.86
N LEU A 130 7.54 -7.94 12.28
CA LEU A 130 6.55 -7.07 12.90
C LEU A 130 6.04 -7.66 14.21
N LEU A 131 5.76 -8.95 14.26
CA LEU A 131 5.32 -9.64 15.47
C LEU A 131 6.43 -9.67 16.52
N ASP A 132 7.68 -9.88 16.11
CA ASP A 132 8.83 -9.82 17.01
C ASP A 132 9.10 -8.43 17.59
N ALA A 133 8.77 -7.38 16.81
CA ALA A 133 8.98 -5.98 17.20
C ALA A 133 7.80 -5.39 18.01
N THR A 134 6.67 -6.09 18.05
CA THR A 134 5.47 -5.66 18.77
C THR A 134 5.02 -6.74 19.74
N ASP A 135 4.32 -6.36 20.81
CA ASP A 135 3.72 -7.34 21.74
C ASP A 135 2.40 -7.96 21.21
N VAL A 136 2.27 -8.03 19.86
CA VAL A 136 1.09 -8.56 19.19
C VAL A 136 1.34 -9.99 18.74
N SER A 137 0.43 -10.89 19.09
CA SER A 137 0.48 -12.27 18.61
C SER A 137 -0.37 -12.45 17.35
N ILE A 138 -0.09 -13.49 16.56
CA ILE A 138 -0.87 -13.81 15.35
C ILE A 138 -2.37 -14.01 15.66
N GLY A 139 -2.69 -14.52 16.85
CA GLY A 139 -4.08 -14.73 17.31
C GLY A 139 -4.83 -13.44 17.65
N ASP A 140 -4.13 -12.32 17.81
CA ASP A 140 -4.73 -11.02 18.10
C ASP A 140 -5.19 -10.29 16.81
N ILE A 141 -4.75 -10.77 15.65
CA ILE A 141 -5.12 -10.21 14.36
C ILE A 141 -6.61 -10.40 14.11
N LYS A 142 -7.32 -9.31 13.88
CA LYS A 142 -8.77 -9.30 13.59
C LYS A 142 -9.07 -9.06 12.11
N HIS A 143 -8.17 -8.40 11.41
CA HIS A 143 -8.30 -8.14 9.99
C HIS A 143 -6.94 -8.29 9.32
N PHE A 144 -6.89 -9.11 8.29
CA PHE A 144 -5.73 -9.27 7.41
C PHE A 144 -6.09 -8.70 6.05
N ILE A 145 -5.42 -7.62 5.68
CA ILE A 145 -5.66 -6.87 4.44
C ILE A 145 -4.43 -7.00 3.57
N LEU A 146 -4.58 -7.66 2.44
CA LEU A 146 -3.52 -7.81 1.44
C LEU A 146 -4.07 -7.37 0.07
N PRO A 147 -3.70 -6.18 -0.42
CA PRO A 147 -4.00 -5.80 -1.79
C PRO A 147 -3.30 -6.75 -2.76
N SER A 148 -4.07 -7.44 -3.60
CA SER A 148 -3.55 -8.36 -4.61
C SER A 148 -4.55 -8.49 -5.76
N ASP A 149 -4.06 -8.44 -6.98
CA ASP A 149 -4.83 -8.75 -8.18
C ASP A 149 -5.06 -10.26 -8.39
N GLN A 150 -4.48 -11.09 -7.51
CA GLN A 150 -4.66 -12.55 -7.47
C GLN A 150 -5.64 -12.93 -6.36
N PRO A 151 -6.92 -13.19 -6.64
CA PRO A 151 -7.98 -13.32 -5.62
C PRO A 151 -7.73 -14.40 -4.55
N ARG A 152 -6.94 -15.42 -4.88
CA ARG A 152 -6.66 -16.53 -3.94
C ARG A 152 -5.43 -16.29 -3.07
N THR A 153 -4.58 -15.35 -3.42
CA THR A 153 -3.30 -15.13 -2.73
C THR A 153 -3.48 -14.67 -1.28
N PRO A 154 -4.40 -13.75 -0.93
CA PRO A 154 -4.59 -13.36 0.46
C PRO A 154 -4.95 -14.53 1.37
N GLY A 155 -5.89 -15.40 0.96
CA GLY A 155 -6.30 -16.56 1.77
C GLY A 155 -5.20 -17.62 1.91
N VAL A 156 -4.43 -17.88 0.85
CA VAL A 156 -3.29 -18.82 0.90
C VAL A 156 -2.20 -18.30 1.83
N LEU A 157 -1.92 -17.00 1.76
CA LEU A 157 -0.92 -16.38 2.62
C LEU A 157 -1.37 -16.32 4.08
N ALA A 158 -2.62 -15.94 4.35
CA ALA A 158 -3.19 -15.96 5.70
C ALA A 158 -3.04 -17.34 6.35
N LYS A 159 -3.41 -18.41 5.62
CA LYS A 159 -3.23 -19.79 6.09
C LYS A 159 -1.77 -20.10 6.42
N ARG A 160 -0.82 -19.65 5.59
CA ARG A 160 0.62 -19.85 5.84
C ARG A 160 1.09 -19.14 7.09
N LEU A 161 0.56 -17.95 7.38
CA LEU A 161 0.86 -17.14 8.55
C LEU A 161 0.13 -17.62 9.82
N GLY A 162 -0.79 -18.57 9.72
CA GLY A 162 -1.61 -19.02 10.84
C GLY A 162 -2.76 -18.05 11.18
N ILE A 163 -3.13 -17.18 10.25
CA ILE A 163 -4.28 -16.25 10.40
C ILE A 163 -5.54 -17.00 9.96
N ASP A 164 -6.61 -16.87 10.76
CA ASP A 164 -7.92 -17.45 10.43
C ASP A 164 -8.46 -16.85 9.11
N SER A 165 -9.04 -17.70 8.28
CA SER A 165 -9.64 -17.30 7.01
C SER A 165 -10.76 -16.27 7.15
N GLU A 166 -11.47 -16.26 8.29
CA GLU A 166 -12.51 -15.28 8.58
C GLU A 166 -11.96 -13.86 8.82
N MET A 167 -10.66 -13.75 9.10
CA MET A 167 -9.98 -12.47 9.30
C MET A 167 -9.47 -11.86 7.98
N VAL A 168 -9.51 -12.61 6.88
CA VAL A 168 -9.10 -12.10 5.56
C VAL A 168 -10.16 -11.17 5.02
N VAL A 169 -9.77 -9.92 4.78
CA VAL A 169 -10.67 -8.92 4.18
C VAL A 169 -10.64 -9.11 2.65
N ASP A 170 -11.82 -9.28 2.07
CA ASP A 170 -12.01 -9.26 0.62
C ASP A 170 -12.06 -7.81 0.13
N LEU A 171 -11.21 -7.45 -0.85
CA LEU A 171 -11.05 -6.10 -1.39
C LEU A 171 -11.51 -6.04 -2.86
#